data_41e938aae35f9979d3cf3d7d57e3218f
#
_entry.id   41e938aae35f9979d3cf3d7d57e3218f
#
_cell.length_a   1.000
_cell.length_b   1.000
_cell.length_c   1.000
_cell.angle_alpha   90.00
_cell.angle_beta   90.00
_cell.angle_gamma   90.00
#
_symmetry.space_group_name_H-M   'P 1'
#
loop_
_entity.id
_entity.type
_entity.pdbx_description
1 polymer ?
#
loop_
_entity_poly.entity_id
_entity_poly.type
_entity_poly.pdbx_seq_one_letter_code
_entity_poly.pdbx_strand_id
1 'polypeptide(L)'
;MAFHRISAAAALCAAALALPAHAGFWSAAVDTLPGGYNTSEEQGFFQKQVEGFKNVISEGNTGLILPLYTIHPAWDYDNLHEENAFPYGGGVVRSVIDERGNERMTYFLAFSDSHYKLEPFMGYAWLSRWNLTESFHVGAGYLLGLTFRDDYKWLPVPAPLPLIGAGAGPVDVYMTYIPFTNVFFFFSLISTDDKETSLFPLTSSDRFAARTEIYGAGLWEKTDSASEKGFTVTSDAGGLVGIRHFVSERWAVDFEASRADHDTKQSGVKTGSWKQTNYTASLQYHFRMAESIRLHAGLGIGYSELENKDTDQSSDSVYPTIQSGITWAPTQNTRILGGINVHFPRFHDVAPANDNTFRPSPVQFYLGAGFAF
;
A
#
# COMPACT_ATOMS: atom_id res chain seq x y z
N MET A 1 -16.14 25.42 22.33
CA MET A 1 -16.81 25.66 21.04
C MET A 1 -16.45 24.60 19.99
N ALA A 2 -16.42 23.32 20.38
CA ALA A 2 -15.95 22.19 19.54
C ALA A 2 -17.09 21.28 19.01
N PHE A 3 -18.35 21.60 19.24
CA PHE A 3 -19.46 20.69 18.90
C PHE A 3 -20.17 20.95 17.58
N HIS A 4 -19.71 21.91 16.75
CA HIS A 4 -20.50 22.34 15.58
C HIS A 4 -19.93 21.90 14.21
N ARG A 5 -18.85 21.14 14.13
CA ARG A 5 -18.26 20.72 12.84
C ARG A 5 -18.33 19.22 12.51
N ILE A 6 -18.90 18.42 13.40
CA ILE A 6 -19.19 16.97 13.13
C ILE A 6 -20.29 16.80 12.07
N SER A 7 -20.92 17.88 11.65
CA SER A 7 -22.25 17.82 11.05
C SER A 7 -22.31 17.62 9.52
N ALA A 8 -21.27 17.79 8.73
CA ALA A 8 -21.44 17.69 7.27
C ALA A 8 -21.16 16.27 6.73
N ALA A 9 -20.06 15.65 7.11
CA ALA A 9 -19.72 14.32 6.60
C ALA A 9 -20.52 13.22 7.33
N ALA A 10 -20.69 13.33 8.64
CA ALA A 10 -21.59 12.45 9.40
C ALA A 10 -23.06 12.65 9.02
N ALA A 11 -23.47 13.87 8.65
CA ALA A 11 -24.81 14.13 8.13
C ALA A 11 -25.00 13.57 6.71
N LEU A 12 -23.95 13.55 5.85
CA LEU A 12 -24.04 12.86 4.56
C LEU A 12 -24.11 11.35 4.71
N CYS A 13 -23.32 10.75 5.60
CA CYS A 13 -23.39 9.32 5.87
C CYS A 13 -24.68 8.95 6.63
N ALA A 14 -25.11 9.76 7.59
CA ALA A 14 -26.37 9.55 8.31
C ALA A 14 -27.60 9.87 7.45
N ALA A 15 -27.53 10.86 6.56
CA ALA A 15 -28.59 11.12 5.58
C ALA A 15 -28.67 10.00 4.54
N ALA A 16 -27.55 9.38 4.17
CA ALA A 16 -27.54 8.20 3.33
C ALA A 16 -28.15 6.97 4.04
N LEU A 17 -28.08 6.91 5.38
CA LEU A 17 -28.63 5.82 6.19
C LEU A 17 -30.04 6.11 6.74
N ALA A 18 -30.46 7.38 6.80
CA ALA A 18 -31.71 7.83 7.44
C ALA A 18 -32.83 8.23 6.47
N LEU A 19 -32.61 8.13 5.16
CA LEU A 19 -33.73 8.30 4.23
C LEU A 19 -34.66 7.11 4.38
N PRO A 20 -36.00 7.36 4.55
CA PRO A 20 -36.95 6.28 4.69
C PRO A 20 -36.83 5.35 3.49
N ALA A 21 -36.74 4.08 3.79
CA ALA A 21 -36.61 3.00 2.80
C ALA A 21 -37.86 2.91 1.92
N HIS A 22 -38.07 3.88 1.05
CA HIS A 22 -38.78 3.61 -0.18
C HIS A 22 -37.87 2.72 -1.00
N ALA A 23 -38.19 1.44 -1.00
CA ALA A 23 -37.42 0.41 -1.75
C ALA A 23 -37.19 0.84 -3.21
N GLY A 24 -38.01 1.74 -3.77
CA GLY A 24 -37.85 2.30 -5.08
C GLY A 24 -36.73 3.34 -5.26
N PHE A 25 -36.39 4.16 -4.26
CA PHE A 25 -35.40 5.21 -4.43
C PHE A 25 -33.96 4.63 -4.45
N TRP A 26 -33.67 3.72 -3.53
CA TRP A 26 -32.34 3.10 -3.47
C TRP A 26 -32.12 2.10 -4.59
N SER A 27 -33.17 1.34 -5.00
CA SER A 27 -33.04 0.50 -6.19
C SER A 27 -32.86 1.35 -7.45
N ALA A 28 -33.62 2.44 -7.61
CA ALA A 28 -33.48 3.35 -8.73
C ALA A 28 -32.10 4.07 -8.72
N ALA A 29 -31.60 4.49 -7.54
CA ALA A 29 -30.28 5.09 -7.44
C ALA A 29 -29.16 4.08 -7.76
N VAL A 30 -29.28 2.84 -7.31
CA VAL A 30 -28.34 1.76 -7.65
C VAL A 30 -28.50 1.32 -9.10
N ASP A 31 -29.72 1.33 -9.64
CA ASP A 31 -30.02 0.97 -11.03
C ASP A 31 -29.65 2.08 -12.03
N THR A 32 -29.56 3.34 -11.58
CA THR A 32 -29.13 4.48 -12.42
C THR A 32 -27.63 4.72 -12.39
N LEU A 33 -26.92 4.22 -11.37
CA LEU A 33 -25.45 4.25 -11.39
C LEU A 33 -24.94 3.28 -12.45
N PRO A 34 -23.99 3.69 -13.30
CA PRO A 34 -23.34 2.77 -14.24
C PRO A 34 -22.86 1.54 -13.49
N GLY A 35 -23.33 0.38 -13.89
CA GLY A 35 -22.93 -0.86 -13.27
C GLY A 35 -23.79 -1.40 -12.12
N GLY A 36 -25.02 -0.92 -11.88
CA GLY A 36 -25.94 -1.53 -10.89
C GLY A 36 -26.16 -3.04 -11.16
N TYR A 37 -26.22 -3.87 -10.12
CA TYR A 37 -26.36 -5.33 -10.24
C TYR A 37 -27.77 -5.73 -10.69
N ASN A 38 -27.89 -6.43 -11.82
CA ASN A 38 -29.15 -6.84 -12.40
C ASN A 38 -29.52 -8.28 -12.00
N THR A 39 -29.68 -8.51 -10.72
CA THR A 39 -30.48 -9.64 -10.29
C THR A 39 -31.94 -9.28 -10.48
N SER A 40 -32.79 -10.27 -10.75
CA SER A 40 -34.21 -10.11 -11.04
C SER A 40 -34.88 -8.95 -10.27
N GLU A 41 -35.76 -8.21 -10.89
CA GLU A 41 -36.43 -6.99 -10.36
C GLU A 41 -37.01 -7.16 -8.96
N GLU A 42 -37.19 -8.39 -8.48
CA GLU A 42 -37.80 -8.76 -7.21
C GLU A 42 -36.85 -8.78 -6.00
N GLN A 43 -35.53 -8.67 -6.20
CA GLN A 43 -34.59 -8.77 -5.08
C GLN A 43 -34.30 -7.42 -4.41
N GLY A 44 -34.44 -7.37 -3.10
CA GLY A 44 -34.11 -6.18 -2.31
C GLY A 44 -32.61 -5.94 -2.20
N PHE A 45 -32.22 -4.70 -1.86
CA PHE A 45 -30.82 -4.28 -1.74
C PHE A 45 -29.95 -5.26 -0.92
N PHE A 46 -30.43 -5.70 0.24
CA PHE A 46 -29.66 -6.62 1.09
C PHE A 46 -29.47 -8.00 0.46
N GLN A 47 -30.47 -8.51 -0.24
CA GLN A 47 -30.32 -9.79 -0.96
C GLN A 47 -29.29 -9.69 -2.07
N LYS A 48 -29.30 -8.59 -2.83
CA LYS A 48 -28.27 -8.30 -3.86
C LYS A 48 -26.86 -8.26 -3.27
N GLN A 49 -26.69 -7.69 -2.06
CA GLN A 49 -25.39 -7.67 -1.40
C GLN A 49 -24.96 -9.05 -0.90
N VAL A 50 -25.88 -9.83 -0.34
CA VAL A 50 -25.58 -11.21 0.10
C VAL A 50 -25.21 -12.10 -1.09
N GLU A 51 -25.90 -11.97 -2.20
CA GLU A 51 -25.57 -12.70 -3.43
C GLU A 51 -24.22 -12.27 -4.00
N GLY A 52 -23.98 -10.96 -4.08
CA GLY A 52 -22.68 -10.43 -4.46
C GLY A 52 -21.55 -10.96 -3.58
N PHE A 53 -21.74 -11.02 -2.27
CA PHE A 53 -20.77 -11.60 -1.34
C PHE A 53 -20.53 -13.10 -1.62
N LYS A 54 -21.57 -13.88 -1.84
CA LYS A 54 -21.46 -15.31 -2.19
C LYS A 54 -20.68 -15.50 -3.50
N ASN A 55 -20.98 -14.70 -4.52
CA ASN A 55 -20.32 -14.77 -5.82
C ASN A 55 -18.83 -14.44 -5.69
N VAL A 56 -18.46 -13.42 -4.90
CA VAL A 56 -17.05 -13.12 -4.63
C VAL A 56 -16.34 -14.30 -3.97
N ILE A 57 -16.99 -14.99 -3.02
CA ILE A 57 -16.38 -16.14 -2.36
C ILE A 57 -16.26 -17.35 -3.30
N SER A 58 -17.25 -17.61 -4.16
CA SER A 58 -17.27 -18.79 -5.03
C SER A 58 -16.44 -18.60 -6.31
N GLU A 59 -16.52 -17.43 -6.92
CA GLU A 59 -16.02 -17.16 -8.28
C GLU A 59 -14.93 -16.08 -8.35
N GLY A 60 -14.72 -15.34 -7.23
CA GLY A 60 -13.81 -14.20 -7.20
C GLY A 60 -12.36 -14.58 -7.49
N ASN A 61 -11.70 -13.71 -8.23
CA ASN A 61 -10.27 -13.76 -8.46
C ASN A 61 -9.52 -13.40 -7.19
N THR A 62 -8.39 -14.05 -6.97
CA THR A 62 -7.55 -13.78 -5.81
C THR A 62 -6.57 -12.66 -6.10
N GLY A 63 -6.33 -11.81 -5.13
CA GLY A 63 -5.35 -10.74 -5.19
C GLY A 63 -4.68 -10.50 -3.85
N LEU A 64 -3.68 -9.64 -3.89
CA LEU A 64 -3.02 -9.10 -2.71
C LEU A 64 -3.57 -7.71 -2.42
N ILE A 65 -3.75 -7.38 -1.16
CA ILE A 65 -4.08 -6.03 -0.71
C ILE A 65 -2.94 -5.50 0.16
N LEU A 66 -2.46 -4.30 -0.16
CA LEU A 66 -1.33 -3.67 0.51
C LEU A 66 -1.70 -2.27 0.97
N PRO A 67 -1.52 -1.94 2.25
CA PRO A 67 -1.61 -0.56 2.69
C PRO A 67 -0.48 0.25 2.06
N LEU A 68 -0.76 1.49 1.69
CA LEU A 68 0.21 2.37 1.03
C LEU A 68 0.57 3.55 1.92
N TYR A 69 -0.43 4.32 2.32
CA TYR A 69 -0.21 5.58 2.99
C TYR A 69 -1.42 6.00 3.83
N THR A 70 -1.18 6.76 4.88
CA THR A 70 -2.22 7.46 5.65
C THR A 70 -1.94 8.95 5.67
N ILE A 71 -2.99 9.75 5.51
CA ILE A 71 -2.93 11.20 5.65
C ILE A 71 -3.81 11.59 6.83
N HIS A 72 -3.21 12.25 7.80
CA HIS A 72 -3.89 12.89 8.91
C HIS A 72 -4.00 14.39 8.60
N PRO A 73 -5.18 14.92 8.24
CA PRO A 73 -5.32 16.34 7.94
C PRO A 73 -4.94 17.21 9.14
N ALA A 74 -4.09 18.19 8.91
CA ALA A 74 -3.37 18.98 9.92
C ALA A 74 -4.24 19.85 10.85
N TRP A 75 -5.55 19.94 10.63
CA TRP A 75 -6.41 20.82 11.41
C TRP A 75 -6.88 20.29 12.76
N ASP A 76 -6.57 19.01 13.08
CA ASP A 76 -7.05 18.37 14.32
C ASP A 76 -5.95 17.73 15.20
N TYR A 77 -4.67 17.81 14.81
CA TYR A 77 -3.60 17.14 15.54
C TYR A 77 -2.50 18.11 15.98
N ASP A 78 -2.26 18.16 17.28
CA ASP A 78 -1.14 18.93 17.85
C ASP A 78 0.22 18.19 17.71
N ASN A 79 0.23 16.88 17.37
CA ASN A 79 1.42 16.03 17.33
C ASN A 79 1.49 15.16 16.06
N LEU A 80 1.50 15.78 14.89
CA LEU A 80 1.63 15.10 13.59
C LEU A 80 2.89 14.22 13.42
N HIS A 81 3.88 14.40 14.29
CA HIS A 81 5.17 13.71 14.18
C HIS A 81 5.19 12.31 14.80
N GLU A 82 4.14 11.92 15.48
CA GLU A 82 4.04 10.62 16.16
C GLU A 82 3.22 9.59 15.40
N GLU A 83 2.54 10.00 14.33
CA GLU A 83 1.61 9.15 13.59
C GLU A 83 2.32 8.37 12.48
N ASN A 84 1.97 7.08 12.36
CA ASN A 84 2.48 6.22 11.31
C ASN A 84 1.83 6.56 9.96
N ALA A 85 2.51 7.36 9.14
CA ALA A 85 2.04 7.68 7.80
C ALA A 85 2.18 6.52 6.81
N PHE A 86 3.05 5.55 7.09
CA PHE A 86 3.31 4.38 6.24
C PHE A 86 2.89 3.10 6.97
N PRO A 87 1.60 2.75 6.98
CA PRO A 87 1.15 1.51 7.59
C PRO A 87 1.75 0.34 6.82
N TYR A 88 2.50 -0.49 7.51
CA TYR A 88 3.07 -1.69 6.93
C TYR A 88 2.20 -2.90 7.26
N GLY A 89 2.12 -3.81 6.32
CA GLY A 89 1.29 -4.99 6.44
C GLY A 89 0.87 -5.52 5.08
N GLY A 90 -0.17 -6.32 5.07
CA GLY A 90 -0.71 -6.87 3.84
C GLY A 90 -1.88 -7.78 4.10
N GLY A 91 -2.49 -8.23 3.03
CA GLY A 91 -3.64 -9.10 3.13
C GLY A 91 -3.99 -9.75 1.80
N VAL A 92 -5.11 -10.41 1.83
CA VAL A 92 -5.67 -11.09 0.67
C VAL A 92 -7.04 -10.51 0.34
N VAL A 93 -7.35 -10.51 -0.93
CA VAL A 93 -8.64 -10.05 -1.45
C VAL A 93 -9.15 -11.08 -2.46
N ARG A 94 -10.45 -11.23 -2.49
CA ARG A 94 -11.13 -11.85 -3.63
C ARG A 94 -12.04 -10.82 -4.24
N SER A 95 -12.00 -10.68 -5.56
CA SER A 95 -12.82 -9.72 -6.29
C SER A 95 -13.48 -10.33 -7.50
N VAL A 96 -14.62 -9.77 -7.88
CA VAL A 96 -15.35 -10.11 -9.08
C VAL A 96 -15.90 -8.84 -9.70
N ILE A 97 -15.85 -8.75 -11.02
CA ILE A 97 -16.61 -7.75 -11.77
C ILE A 97 -17.98 -8.34 -12.06
N ASP A 98 -19.02 -7.72 -11.53
CA ASP A 98 -20.38 -8.19 -11.74
C ASP A 98 -20.89 -7.90 -13.17
N GLU A 99 -22.05 -8.42 -13.50
CA GLU A 99 -22.65 -8.33 -14.83
C GLU A 99 -22.87 -6.89 -15.35
N ARG A 100 -22.90 -5.92 -14.44
CA ARG A 100 -23.02 -4.50 -14.77
C ARG A 100 -21.68 -3.75 -14.74
N GLY A 101 -20.56 -4.47 -14.55
CA GLY A 101 -19.23 -3.90 -14.51
C GLY A 101 -18.86 -3.29 -13.17
N ASN A 102 -19.62 -3.52 -12.09
CA ASN A 102 -19.23 -3.12 -10.75
C ASN A 102 -18.23 -4.09 -10.17
N GLU A 103 -17.34 -3.57 -9.37
CA GLU A 103 -16.42 -4.39 -8.61
C GLU A 103 -16.99 -4.73 -7.23
N ARG A 104 -16.90 -5.99 -6.89
CA ARG A 104 -17.26 -6.52 -5.57
C ARG A 104 -16.09 -7.28 -5.02
N MET A 105 -15.78 -7.04 -3.76
CA MET A 105 -14.62 -7.68 -3.14
C MET A 105 -14.89 -8.08 -1.70
N THR A 106 -14.23 -9.15 -1.27
CA THR A 106 -14.05 -9.52 0.13
C THR A 106 -12.58 -9.47 0.45
N TYR A 107 -12.22 -8.97 1.62
CA TYR A 107 -10.84 -8.76 1.98
C TYR A 107 -10.55 -9.09 3.43
N PHE A 108 -9.31 -9.49 3.65
CA PHE A 108 -8.67 -9.56 4.95
C PHE A 108 -7.32 -8.86 4.87
N LEU A 109 -7.11 -7.88 5.70
CA LEU A 109 -5.91 -7.07 5.77
C LEU A 109 -5.44 -7.01 7.23
N ALA A 110 -4.15 -7.20 7.47
CA ALA A 110 -3.52 -6.98 8.76
C ALA A 110 -2.37 -6.00 8.57
N PHE A 111 -2.41 -4.89 9.27
CA PHE A 111 -1.45 -3.80 9.09
C PHE A 111 -1.15 -3.10 10.42
N SER A 112 -0.11 -2.27 10.42
CA SER A 112 0.16 -1.37 11.53
C SER A 112 -0.73 -0.14 11.44
N ASP A 113 -1.43 0.18 12.51
CA ASP A 113 -2.23 1.40 12.60
C ASP A 113 -1.35 2.66 12.72
N SER A 114 -1.98 3.82 12.91
CA SER A 114 -1.29 5.09 13.11
C SER A 114 -0.41 5.12 14.37
N HIS A 115 -0.65 4.24 15.33
CA HIS A 115 0.15 4.10 16.56
C HIS A 115 1.13 2.93 16.51
N TYR A 116 1.45 2.40 15.33
CA TYR A 116 2.33 1.23 15.11
C TYR A 116 1.84 -0.08 15.76
N LYS A 117 0.55 -0.18 16.08
CA LYS A 117 -0.05 -1.40 16.61
C LYS A 117 -0.71 -2.21 15.50
N LEU A 118 -0.80 -3.50 15.70
CA LEU A 118 -1.46 -4.39 14.75
C LEU A 118 -2.96 -4.09 14.70
N GLU A 119 -3.48 -3.88 13.49
CA GLU A 119 -4.90 -3.69 13.18
C GLU A 119 -5.34 -4.69 12.10
N PRO A 120 -5.99 -5.80 12.45
CA PRO A 120 -6.72 -6.63 11.50
C PRO A 120 -7.99 -5.93 11.03
N PHE A 121 -8.24 -5.98 9.72
CA PHE A 121 -9.40 -5.40 9.08
C PHE A 121 -9.94 -6.35 8.02
N MET A 122 -11.23 -6.67 8.09
CA MET A 122 -11.85 -7.58 7.15
C MET A 122 -13.25 -7.13 6.77
N GLY A 123 -13.68 -7.48 5.58
CA GLY A 123 -15.03 -7.10 5.19
C GLY A 123 -15.36 -7.35 3.73
N TYR A 124 -16.36 -6.62 3.30
CA TYR A 124 -16.89 -6.61 1.95
C TYR A 124 -16.88 -5.17 1.42
N ALA A 125 -16.58 -5.02 0.12
CA ALA A 125 -16.66 -3.74 -0.56
C ALA A 125 -17.39 -3.87 -1.90
N TRP A 126 -18.03 -2.78 -2.28
CA TRP A 126 -18.66 -2.60 -3.56
C TRP A 126 -18.26 -1.26 -4.16
N LEU A 127 -17.88 -1.28 -5.43
CA LEU A 127 -17.44 -0.12 -6.17
C LEU A 127 -18.14 -0.06 -7.53
N SER A 128 -18.87 1.02 -7.78
CA SER A 128 -19.31 1.33 -9.14
C SER A 128 -18.08 1.72 -9.95
N ARG A 129 -17.84 1.01 -11.05
CA ARG A 129 -16.64 1.14 -11.86
C ARG A 129 -16.97 1.77 -13.20
N TRP A 130 -16.20 2.79 -13.58
CA TRP A 130 -16.33 3.50 -14.87
C TRP A 130 -15.04 3.32 -15.66
N ASN A 131 -15.11 2.60 -16.75
CA ASN A 131 -13.98 2.41 -17.65
C ASN A 131 -13.79 3.68 -18.49
N LEU A 132 -12.69 4.38 -18.29
CA LEU A 132 -12.31 5.57 -19.06
C LEU A 132 -11.58 5.20 -20.35
N THR A 133 -10.84 4.08 -20.31
CA THR A 133 -10.23 3.43 -21.46
C THR A 133 -10.35 1.91 -21.32
N GLU A 134 -9.85 1.14 -22.24
CA GLU A 134 -9.80 -0.33 -22.16
C GLU A 134 -8.98 -0.81 -20.94
N SER A 135 -8.00 -0.02 -20.51
CA SER A 135 -7.05 -0.40 -19.48
C SER A 135 -7.16 0.41 -18.20
N PHE A 136 -7.87 1.54 -18.23
CA PHE A 136 -7.94 2.45 -17.08
C PHE A 136 -9.37 2.70 -16.68
N HIS A 137 -9.61 2.59 -15.38
CA HIS A 137 -10.92 2.84 -14.77
C HIS A 137 -10.81 3.65 -13.50
N VAL A 138 -11.91 4.25 -13.12
CA VAL A 138 -12.13 4.90 -11.84
C VAL A 138 -13.41 4.36 -11.23
N GLY A 139 -13.58 4.52 -9.94
CA GLY A 139 -14.80 4.08 -9.29
C GLY A 139 -15.05 4.74 -7.96
N ALA A 140 -16.30 4.62 -7.50
CA ALA A 140 -16.71 5.07 -6.19
C ALA A 140 -17.74 4.09 -5.60
N GLY A 141 -17.71 3.94 -4.29
CA GLY A 141 -18.57 3.00 -3.60
C GLY A 141 -18.40 3.05 -2.09
N TYR A 142 -18.44 1.90 -1.47
CA TYR A 142 -18.30 1.77 -0.03
C TYR A 142 -17.62 0.46 0.34
N LEU A 143 -17.07 0.43 1.53
CA LEU A 143 -16.66 -0.78 2.21
C LEU A 143 -17.42 -0.94 3.52
N LEU A 144 -17.72 -2.17 3.84
CA LEU A 144 -18.31 -2.59 5.10
C LEU A 144 -17.33 -3.54 5.76
N GLY A 145 -16.72 -3.11 6.85
CA GLY A 145 -15.67 -3.87 7.49
C GLY A 145 -15.85 -4.01 9.00
N LEU A 146 -15.05 -4.90 9.54
CA LEU A 146 -14.81 -5.04 10.98
C LEU A 146 -13.32 -4.81 11.20
N THR A 147 -13.01 -3.83 12.02
CA THR A 147 -11.65 -3.60 12.49
C THR A 147 -11.48 -4.06 13.93
N PHE A 148 -10.27 -4.52 14.26
CA PHE A 148 -9.90 -5.00 15.59
C PHE A 148 -8.68 -4.23 16.05
N ARG A 149 -8.83 -3.42 17.09
CA ARG A 149 -7.78 -2.56 17.60
C ARG A 149 -7.54 -2.79 19.09
N ASP A 150 -6.30 -2.62 19.50
CA ASP A 150 -5.90 -2.66 20.92
C ASP A 150 -6.63 -1.60 21.74
N ASP A 151 -6.85 -0.40 21.19
CA ASP A 151 -7.58 0.70 21.83
C ASP A 151 -9.01 0.30 22.23
N TYR A 152 -9.61 -0.62 21.50
CA TYR A 152 -10.95 -1.17 21.79
C TYR A 152 -10.90 -2.55 22.42
N LYS A 153 -9.76 -2.93 23.01
CA LYS A 153 -9.57 -4.25 23.65
C LYS A 153 -9.90 -5.42 22.70
N TRP A 154 -9.55 -5.26 21.43
CA TRP A 154 -9.79 -6.24 20.36
C TRP A 154 -11.27 -6.56 20.09
N LEU A 155 -12.19 -5.73 20.57
CA LEU A 155 -13.59 -5.86 20.18
C LEU A 155 -13.78 -5.47 18.70
N PRO A 156 -14.61 -6.22 17.94
CA PRO A 156 -14.89 -5.89 16.55
C PRO A 156 -15.66 -4.56 16.46
N VAL A 157 -15.12 -3.60 15.75
CA VAL A 157 -15.75 -2.31 15.49
C VAL A 157 -16.22 -2.27 14.05
N PRO A 158 -17.53 -2.08 13.81
CA PRO A 158 -18.06 -1.91 12.45
C PRO A 158 -17.52 -0.62 11.82
N ALA A 159 -17.05 -0.72 10.59
CA ALA A 159 -16.50 0.39 9.82
C ALA A 159 -17.18 0.48 8.44
N PRO A 160 -18.34 1.14 8.34
CA PRO A 160 -18.92 1.51 7.06
C PRO A 160 -18.23 2.77 6.55
N LEU A 161 -17.41 2.63 5.51
CA LEU A 161 -16.58 3.72 5.00
C LEU A 161 -16.81 3.96 3.51
N PRO A 162 -16.73 5.22 3.04
CA PRO A 162 -16.73 5.52 1.61
C PRO A 162 -15.47 4.99 0.95
N LEU A 163 -15.57 4.58 -0.30
CA LEU A 163 -14.48 4.05 -1.08
C LEU A 163 -14.42 4.75 -2.43
N ILE A 164 -13.25 5.23 -2.80
CA ILE A 164 -12.97 5.65 -4.18
C ILE A 164 -11.73 4.92 -4.66
N GLY A 165 -11.65 4.68 -5.96
CA GLY A 165 -10.53 3.96 -6.54
C GLY A 165 -10.26 4.34 -7.97
N ALA A 166 -9.06 4.03 -8.39
CA ALA A 166 -8.61 4.09 -9.77
C ALA A 166 -7.66 2.93 -10.03
N GLY A 167 -7.74 2.35 -11.20
CA GLY A 167 -6.90 1.22 -11.53
C GLY A 167 -6.53 1.12 -12.98
N ALA A 168 -5.44 0.39 -13.20
CA ALA A 168 -4.92 0.11 -14.53
C ALA A 168 -4.31 -1.29 -14.56
N GLY A 169 -4.85 -2.13 -15.44
CA GLY A 169 -4.45 -3.53 -15.55
C GLY A 169 -4.68 -4.30 -14.26
N PRO A 170 -3.65 -4.95 -13.69
CA PRO A 170 -3.80 -5.75 -12.49
C PRO A 170 -3.71 -4.95 -11.18
N VAL A 171 -3.51 -3.64 -11.25
CA VAL A 171 -3.28 -2.81 -10.06
C VAL A 171 -4.37 -1.76 -9.92
N ASP A 172 -5.01 -1.79 -8.78
CA ASP A 172 -5.95 -0.78 -8.35
C ASP A 172 -5.42 -0.06 -7.11
N VAL A 173 -5.68 1.22 -7.02
CA VAL A 173 -5.40 2.04 -5.84
C VAL A 173 -6.71 2.59 -5.32
N TYR A 174 -6.93 2.40 -4.05
CA TYR A 174 -8.14 2.83 -3.36
C TYR A 174 -7.80 3.81 -2.26
N MET A 175 -8.75 4.68 -1.99
CA MET A 175 -8.74 5.59 -0.85
C MET A 175 -10.05 5.46 -0.09
N THR A 176 -9.95 5.38 1.21
CA THR A 176 -11.10 5.48 2.11
C THR A 176 -10.87 6.59 3.14
N TYR A 177 -11.95 7.18 3.62
CA TYR A 177 -11.92 8.18 4.69
C TYR A 177 -12.53 7.61 5.95
N ILE A 178 -11.80 7.71 7.06
CA ILE A 178 -12.20 7.22 8.39
C ILE A 178 -12.65 8.43 9.21
N PRO A 179 -13.98 8.66 9.35
CA PRO A 179 -14.50 9.93 9.87
C PRO A 179 -14.21 10.20 11.34
N PHE A 180 -14.07 9.16 12.16
CA PHE A 180 -13.87 9.34 13.60
C PHE A 180 -12.42 9.65 13.98
N THR A 181 -11.49 9.21 13.16
CA THR A 181 -10.06 9.46 13.33
C THR A 181 -9.53 10.51 12.37
N ASN A 182 -10.38 11.01 11.48
CA ASN A 182 -10.05 12.01 10.47
C ASN A 182 -8.86 11.62 9.59
N VAL A 183 -8.82 10.35 9.16
CA VAL A 183 -7.72 9.76 8.40
C VAL A 183 -8.18 9.41 6.99
N PHE A 184 -7.37 9.78 5.99
CA PHE A 184 -7.43 9.18 4.67
C PHE A 184 -6.47 7.99 4.61
N PHE A 185 -6.98 6.82 4.30
CA PHE A 185 -6.22 5.59 4.18
C PHE A 185 -6.17 5.13 2.74
N PHE A 186 -4.96 4.97 2.21
CA PHE A 186 -4.70 4.50 0.85
C PHE A 186 -4.19 3.07 0.89
N PHE A 187 -4.70 2.26 -0.01
CA PHE A 187 -4.26 0.89 -0.19
C PHE A 187 -4.33 0.49 -1.66
N SER A 188 -3.55 -0.53 -2.03
CA SER A 188 -3.60 -1.10 -3.38
C SER A 188 -4.12 -2.53 -3.34
N LEU A 189 -4.75 -2.90 -4.42
CA LEU A 189 -5.09 -4.27 -4.77
C LEU A 189 -4.28 -4.67 -5.99
N ILE A 190 -3.66 -5.84 -5.92
CA ILE A 190 -2.90 -6.41 -7.01
C ILE A 190 -3.53 -7.76 -7.36
N SER A 191 -4.21 -7.83 -8.50
CA SER A 191 -4.77 -9.08 -9.00
C SER A 191 -3.67 -10.07 -9.32
N THR A 192 -3.78 -11.29 -8.83
CA THR A 192 -2.81 -12.37 -9.09
C THR A 192 -3.30 -13.37 -10.12
N ASP A 193 -4.50 -13.18 -10.64
CA ASP A 193 -5.10 -14.08 -11.62
C ASP A 193 -4.59 -13.85 -13.04
N ASP A 194 -4.40 -14.92 -13.79
CA ASP A 194 -3.72 -14.92 -15.08
C ASP A 194 -4.54 -14.30 -16.22
N LYS A 195 -5.84 -14.11 -16.04
CA LYS A 195 -6.75 -13.78 -17.15
C LYS A 195 -6.83 -12.30 -17.52
N GLU A 196 -6.46 -11.37 -16.62
CA GLU A 196 -6.64 -9.93 -16.86
C GLU A 196 -5.41 -9.05 -16.61
N THR A 197 -4.24 -9.61 -16.50
CA THR A 197 -3.05 -8.93 -15.96
C THR A 197 -2.21 -8.18 -16.99
N SER A 198 -2.71 -7.93 -18.18
CA SER A 198 -1.94 -7.21 -19.19
C SER A 198 -2.64 -5.93 -19.63
N LEU A 199 -2.02 -4.78 -19.37
CA LEU A 199 -2.42 -3.49 -19.95
C LEU A 199 -2.29 -3.44 -21.47
N PHE A 200 -1.53 -4.38 -22.06
CA PHE A 200 -1.33 -4.53 -23.48
C PHE A 200 -1.37 -6.01 -23.84
N PRO A 201 -1.93 -6.39 -25.01
CA PRO A 201 -1.83 -7.75 -25.48
C PRO A 201 -0.35 -8.12 -25.62
N LEU A 202 0.11 -9.02 -24.74
CA LEU A 202 1.50 -9.43 -24.71
C LEU A 202 1.70 -10.50 -25.79
N THR A 203 2.35 -10.12 -26.84
CA THR A 203 3.08 -11.08 -27.65
C THR A 203 4.24 -11.61 -26.81
N SER A 204 4.47 -12.92 -26.81
CA SER A 204 5.57 -13.55 -26.09
C SER A 204 6.89 -12.90 -26.49
N SER A 205 7.37 -11.96 -25.69
CA SER A 205 8.63 -11.29 -25.91
C SER A 205 9.72 -12.02 -25.13
N ASP A 206 10.73 -12.48 -25.83
CA ASP A 206 11.92 -13.12 -25.23
C ASP A 206 12.74 -12.19 -24.32
N ARG A 207 12.40 -10.91 -24.25
CA ARG A 207 13.17 -9.92 -23.47
C ARG A 207 13.19 -10.18 -21.97
N PHE A 208 12.19 -10.92 -21.45
CA PHE A 208 12.10 -11.31 -20.06
C PHE A 208 12.19 -12.83 -19.83
N ALA A 209 12.79 -13.56 -20.77
CA ALA A 209 12.96 -15.00 -20.65
C ALA A 209 13.98 -15.42 -19.59
N ALA A 210 14.97 -14.54 -19.31
CA ALA A 210 15.98 -14.78 -18.28
C ALA A 210 15.35 -14.83 -16.87
N ARG A 211 15.75 -15.81 -16.09
CA ARG A 211 15.22 -16.05 -14.75
C ARG A 211 15.99 -15.36 -13.63
N THR A 212 17.21 -14.97 -13.88
CA THR A 212 18.05 -14.32 -12.87
C THR A 212 18.50 -12.95 -13.37
N GLU A 213 18.36 -11.94 -12.53
CA GLU A 213 18.79 -10.58 -12.79
C GLU A 213 19.74 -10.15 -11.67
N ILE A 214 20.91 -9.61 -12.04
CA ILE A 214 21.83 -8.94 -11.11
C ILE A 214 21.84 -7.48 -11.47
N TYR A 215 21.77 -6.60 -10.48
CA TYR A 215 21.66 -5.17 -10.73
C TYR A 215 22.40 -4.33 -9.69
N GLY A 216 22.74 -3.11 -10.08
CA GLY A 216 23.26 -2.08 -9.21
C GLY A 216 22.56 -0.76 -9.49
N ALA A 217 22.34 0.04 -8.45
CA ALA A 217 21.65 1.31 -8.56
C ALA A 217 22.28 2.37 -7.64
N GLY A 218 22.23 3.62 -8.07
CA GLY A 218 22.33 4.75 -7.18
C GLY A 218 21.01 4.90 -6.41
N LEU A 219 21.09 5.24 -5.15
CA LEU A 219 19.92 5.48 -4.32
C LEU A 219 19.94 6.87 -3.69
N TRP A 220 18.77 7.42 -3.51
CA TRP A 220 18.49 8.63 -2.73
C TRP A 220 17.52 8.25 -1.64
N GLU A 221 17.91 8.54 -0.41
CA GLU A 221 17.09 8.20 0.74
C GLU A 221 16.49 9.44 1.36
N LYS A 222 15.18 9.44 1.54
CA LYS A 222 14.48 10.42 2.37
C LYS A 222 14.06 9.74 3.64
N THR A 223 14.58 10.21 4.75
CA THR A 223 14.21 9.72 6.06
C THR A 223 13.20 10.68 6.69
N ASP A 224 12.04 10.18 7.02
CA ASP A 224 11.11 10.87 7.92
C ASP A 224 11.41 10.36 9.32
N SER A 225 12.07 11.19 10.12
CA SER A 225 12.40 10.82 11.49
C SER A 225 11.31 11.33 12.42
N ALA A 226 10.45 10.44 12.84
CA ALA A 226 9.66 10.66 14.05
C ALA A 226 10.63 10.63 15.24
N SER A 227 11.26 11.75 15.54
CA SER A 227 12.00 11.90 16.78
C SER A 227 11.41 13.04 17.57
N GLU A 228 11.05 12.75 18.77
CA GLU A 228 10.74 13.73 19.78
C GLU A 228 11.91 14.73 19.90
N LYS A 229 11.59 16.04 19.98
CA LYS A 229 12.51 17.11 20.38
C LYS A 229 13.56 17.60 19.37
N GLY A 230 13.16 17.88 18.13
CA GLY A 230 14.01 18.68 17.24
C GLY A 230 15.24 17.97 16.67
N PHE A 231 15.24 16.66 16.72
CA PHE A 231 16.23 15.82 16.06
C PHE A 231 15.81 15.54 14.62
N THR A 232 16.68 15.80 13.66
CA THR A 232 16.42 15.55 12.24
C THR A 232 17.53 14.72 11.63
N VAL A 233 17.17 13.82 10.71
CA VAL A 233 18.13 13.08 9.88
C VAL A 233 18.12 13.67 8.48
N THR A 234 19.28 13.97 7.95
CA THR A 234 19.37 14.49 6.58
C THR A 234 19.26 13.34 5.58
N SER A 235 18.58 13.60 4.48
CA SER A 235 18.56 12.71 3.33
C SER A 235 19.94 12.66 2.68
N ASP A 236 20.40 11.47 2.30
CA ASP A 236 21.68 11.32 1.64
C ASP A 236 21.58 10.36 0.45
N ALA A 237 22.64 10.35 -0.36
CA ALA A 237 22.79 9.46 -1.49
C ALA A 237 23.59 8.22 -1.07
N GLY A 238 23.32 7.11 -1.73
CA GLY A 238 23.97 5.85 -1.48
C GLY A 238 24.03 4.95 -2.70
N GLY A 239 24.27 3.69 -2.46
CA GLY A 239 24.28 2.65 -3.48
C GLY A 239 23.51 1.41 -3.06
N LEU A 240 23.04 0.68 -4.06
CA LEU A 240 22.28 -0.55 -3.91
C LEU A 240 22.81 -1.56 -4.92
N VAL A 241 22.90 -2.81 -4.49
CA VAL A 241 23.13 -3.97 -5.36
C VAL A 241 22.10 -5.05 -5.02
N GLY A 242 21.66 -5.79 -6.02
CA GLY A 242 20.67 -6.84 -5.80
C GLY A 242 20.76 -7.98 -6.79
N ILE A 243 20.15 -9.08 -6.39
CA ILE A 243 19.93 -10.25 -7.20
C ILE A 243 18.47 -10.67 -7.10
N ARG A 244 17.85 -10.81 -8.25
CA ARG A 244 16.45 -11.22 -8.37
C ARG A 244 16.37 -12.53 -9.14
N HIS A 245 15.62 -13.48 -8.58
CA HIS A 245 15.38 -14.76 -9.23
C HIS A 245 13.89 -15.01 -9.41
N PHE A 246 13.47 -15.25 -10.65
CA PHE A 246 12.09 -15.55 -11.02
C PHE A 246 11.78 -17.02 -10.80
N VAL A 247 10.94 -17.30 -9.81
CA VAL A 247 10.42 -18.66 -9.53
C VAL A 247 9.26 -19.02 -10.46
N SER A 248 8.62 -18.02 -11.06
CA SER A 248 7.64 -18.15 -12.14
C SER A 248 7.72 -16.93 -13.06
N GLU A 249 6.89 -16.84 -14.09
CA GLU A 249 6.86 -15.66 -14.99
C GLU A 249 6.54 -14.35 -14.26
N ARG A 250 5.88 -14.41 -13.12
CA ARG A 250 5.37 -13.26 -12.35
C ARG A 250 5.93 -13.14 -10.96
N TRP A 251 6.36 -14.24 -10.36
CA TRP A 251 6.87 -14.23 -9.00
C TRP A 251 8.38 -14.30 -8.99
N ALA A 252 8.98 -13.42 -8.23
CA ALA A 252 10.42 -13.39 -8.00
C ALA A 252 10.75 -13.28 -6.52
N VAL A 253 11.88 -13.88 -6.15
CA VAL A 253 12.56 -13.61 -4.88
C VAL A 253 13.68 -12.64 -5.18
N ASP A 254 13.76 -11.58 -4.39
CA ASP A 254 14.75 -10.53 -4.54
C ASP A 254 15.56 -10.36 -3.25
N PHE A 255 16.89 -10.26 -3.39
CA PHE A 255 17.81 -9.97 -2.31
C PHE A 255 18.58 -8.69 -2.67
N GLU A 256 18.53 -7.71 -1.80
CA GLU A 256 19.21 -6.43 -1.98
C GLU A 256 20.11 -6.13 -0.78
N ALA A 257 21.25 -5.50 -1.06
CA ALA A 257 22.08 -4.83 -0.08
C ALA A 257 22.20 -3.36 -0.47
N SER A 258 21.90 -2.47 0.45
CA SER A 258 22.02 -1.03 0.22
C SER A 258 22.80 -0.35 1.34
N ARG A 259 23.45 0.77 1.00
CA ARG A 259 24.16 1.59 1.95
C ARG A 259 23.98 3.05 1.65
N ALA A 260 23.67 3.82 2.69
CA ALA A 260 23.60 5.27 2.67
C ALA A 260 24.25 5.86 3.92
N ASP A 261 24.74 7.08 3.79
CA ASP A 261 25.29 7.85 4.89
C ASP A 261 24.29 8.94 5.30
N HIS A 262 24.18 9.22 6.59
CA HIS A 262 23.25 10.20 7.14
C HIS A 262 23.94 11.12 8.12
N ASP A 263 23.55 12.39 8.12
CA ASP A 263 23.90 13.32 9.17
C ASP A 263 22.69 13.56 10.08
N THR A 264 22.92 13.54 11.37
CA THR A 264 21.93 13.91 12.36
C THR A 264 22.13 15.34 12.84
N LYS A 265 21.02 16.07 13.01
CA LYS A 265 21.01 17.46 13.50
C LYS A 265 20.03 17.62 14.64
N GLN A 266 20.42 18.35 15.66
CA GLN A 266 19.54 18.76 16.74
C GLN A 266 19.52 20.29 16.80
N SER A 267 18.33 20.87 16.73
CA SER A 267 18.16 22.33 16.66
C SER A 267 19.00 22.98 15.54
N GLY A 268 19.15 22.28 14.39
CA GLY A 268 19.91 22.75 13.23
C GLY A 268 21.43 22.55 13.32
N VAL A 269 21.95 22.07 14.44
CA VAL A 269 23.40 21.78 14.62
C VAL A 269 23.64 20.29 14.37
N LYS A 270 24.66 19.97 13.58
CA LYS A 270 25.07 18.59 13.33
C LYS A 270 25.52 17.94 14.64
N THR A 271 24.95 16.80 14.97
CA THR A 271 25.20 16.04 16.20
C THR A 271 25.89 14.70 15.96
N GLY A 272 25.94 14.23 14.72
CA GLY A 272 26.63 12.99 14.36
C GLY A 272 26.50 12.65 12.90
N SER A 273 27.38 11.77 12.44
CA SER A 273 27.36 11.13 11.13
C SER A 273 27.15 9.64 11.30
N TRP A 274 26.25 9.08 10.53
CA TRP A 274 25.85 7.69 10.61
C TRP A 274 25.99 7.01 9.26
N LYS A 275 26.33 5.76 9.30
CA LYS A 275 26.33 4.86 8.15
C LYS A 275 25.21 3.82 8.37
N GLN A 276 24.30 3.74 7.44
CA GLN A 276 23.24 2.72 7.47
C GLN A 276 23.49 1.71 6.35
N THR A 277 23.52 0.44 6.70
CA THR A 277 23.61 -0.68 5.76
C THR A 277 22.33 -1.52 5.91
N ASN A 278 21.64 -1.78 4.81
CA ASN A 278 20.42 -2.57 4.80
C ASN A 278 20.63 -3.83 3.96
N TYR A 279 20.09 -4.93 4.43
CA TYR A 279 19.97 -6.19 3.70
C TYR A 279 18.51 -6.57 3.67
N THR A 280 17.93 -6.77 2.49
CA THR A 280 16.50 -7.10 2.35
C THR A 280 16.33 -8.38 1.56
N ALA A 281 15.31 -9.14 1.94
CA ALA A 281 14.80 -10.27 1.18
C ALA A 281 13.31 -10.05 0.95
N SER A 282 12.86 -10.10 -0.29
CA SER A 282 11.47 -9.85 -0.63
C SER A 282 10.91 -10.85 -1.63
N LEU A 283 9.62 -11.06 -1.54
CA LEU A 283 8.83 -11.73 -2.57
C LEU A 283 8.15 -10.64 -3.39
N GLN A 284 8.40 -10.64 -4.70
CA GLN A 284 7.91 -9.64 -5.63
C GLN A 284 6.95 -10.27 -6.63
N TYR A 285 5.87 -9.58 -6.91
CA TYR A 285 4.98 -9.87 -8.00
C TYR A 285 5.26 -8.92 -9.18
N HIS A 286 5.47 -9.47 -10.35
CA HIS A 286 5.80 -8.75 -11.57
C HIS A 286 4.69 -8.87 -12.60
N PHE A 287 4.37 -7.77 -13.28
CA PHE A 287 3.45 -7.78 -14.40
C PHE A 287 4.02 -6.97 -15.57
N ARG A 288 3.80 -7.47 -16.77
CA ARG A 288 4.27 -6.81 -17.99
C ARG A 288 3.29 -5.72 -18.40
N MET A 289 3.78 -4.51 -18.55
CA MET A 289 3.03 -3.40 -19.14
C MET A 289 3.22 -3.31 -20.66
N ALA A 290 4.37 -3.75 -21.17
CA ALA A 290 4.73 -3.77 -22.56
C ALA A 290 5.77 -4.87 -22.81
N GLU A 291 6.10 -5.14 -24.08
CA GLU A 291 7.14 -6.12 -24.43
C GLU A 291 8.47 -5.92 -23.73
N SER A 292 8.81 -4.66 -23.45
CA SER A 292 10.08 -4.26 -22.83
C SER A 292 9.92 -3.67 -21.44
N ILE A 293 8.71 -3.55 -20.88
CA ILE A 293 8.45 -2.89 -19.62
C ILE A 293 7.71 -3.84 -18.67
N ARG A 294 8.24 -3.95 -17.45
CA ARG A 294 7.68 -4.73 -16.37
C ARG A 294 7.60 -3.85 -15.12
N LEU A 295 6.49 -3.88 -14.44
CA LEU A 295 6.34 -3.31 -13.10
C LEU A 295 6.43 -4.42 -12.06
N HIS A 296 6.77 -4.04 -10.83
CA HIS A 296 6.72 -4.97 -9.70
C HIS A 296 6.27 -4.27 -8.43
N ALA A 297 5.69 -5.08 -7.55
CA ALA A 297 5.46 -4.74 -6.17
C ALA A 297 5.83 -5.93 -5.31
N GLY A 298 6.38 -5.68 -4.12
CA GLY A 298 6.88 -6.73 -3.25
C GLY A 298 6.79 -6.38 -1.78
N LEU A 299 6.76 -7.44 -1.00
CA LEU A 299 6.84 -7.39 0.46
C LEU A 299 8.03 -8.23 0.90
N GLY A 300 8.69 -7.76 1.94
CA GLY A 300 9.87 -8.45 2.44
C GLY A 300 10.18 -8.15 3.90
N ILE A 301 11.30 -8.71 4.30
CA ILE A 301 11.94 -8.44 5.58
C ILE A 301 13.33 -7.88 5.31
N GLY A 302 13.76 -6.96 6.15
CA GLY A 302 15.08 -6.37 6.10
C GLY A 302 15.79 -6.49 7.45
N TYR A 303 17.10 -6.46 7.39
CA TYR A 303 18.00 -6.25 8.51
C TYR A 303 18.78 -4.97 8.21
N SER A 304 18.81 -4.06 9.16
CA SER A 304 19.56 -2.81 9.06
C SER A 304 20.55 -2.69 10.20
N GLU A 305 21.74 -2.27 9.86
CA GLU A 305 22.82 -1.93 10.78
C GLU A 305 23.12 -0.43 10.65
N LEU A 306 23.03 0.26 11.77
CA LEU A 306 23.28 1.69 11.88
C LEU A 306 24.55 1.90 12.73
N GLU A 307 25.60 2.42 12.14
CA GLU A 307 26.89 2.69 12.78
C GLU A 307 27.14 4.20 12.86
N ASN A 308 27.53 4.67 14.02
CA ASN A 308 27.97 6.05 14.20
C ASN A 308 29.42 6.17 13.74
N LYS A 309 29.71 7.08 12.80
CA LYS A 309 31.05 7.28 12.26
C LYS A 309 32.02 8.00 13.20
N ASP A 310 31.47 8.69 14.19
CA ASP A 310 32.21 9.55 15.11
C ASP A 310 32.48 8.81 16.44
N THR A 311 31.79 7.70 16.70
CA THR A 311 31.91 6.87 17.91
C THR A 311 31.81 5.39 17.56
N ASP A 312 32.09 4.51 18.49
CA ASP A 312 31.92 3.05 18.29
C ASP A 312 30.47 2.57 18.53
N GLN A 313 29.51 3.48 18.52
CA GLN A 313 28.11 3.15 18.78
C GLN A 313 27.47 2.54 17.52
N SER A 314 26.80 1.40 17.70
CA SER A 314 26.03 0.74 16.65
C SER A 314 24.70 0.23 17.19
N SER A 315 23.74 0.11 16.29
CA SER A 315 22.45 -0.52 16.59
C SER A 315 21.96 -1.25 15.35
N ASP A 316 21.20 -2.31 15.56
CA ASP A 316 20.61 -3.10 14.48
C ASP A 316 19.10 -3.21 14.62
N SER A 317 18.44 -3.55 13.52
CA SER A 317 17.00 -3.69 13.47
C SER A 317 16.58 -4.69 12.40
N VAL A 318 15.65 -5.56 12.74
CA VAL A 318 14.89 -6.36 11.76
C VAL A 318 13.55 -5.67 11.52
N TYR A 319 13.17 -5.53 10.25
CA TYR A 319 12.00 -4.73 9.88
C TYR A 319 11.27 -5.28 8.64
N PRO A 320 9.97 -5.00 8.49
CA PRO A 320 9.28 -5.21 7.24
C PRO A 320 9.70 -4.16 6.20
N THR A 321 9.66 -4.55 4.92
CA THR A 321 9.93 -3.65 3.80
C THR A 321 8.88 -3.83 2.71
N ILE A 322 8.58 -2.73 2.02
CA ILE A 322 7.73 -2.68 0.84
C ILE A 322 8.59 -2.19 -0.32
N GLN A 323 8.47 -2.86 -1.45
CA GLN A 323 9.21 -2.53 -2.66
C GLN A 323 8.25 -2.34 -3.82
N SER A 324 8.54 -1.37 -4.68
CA SER A 324 7.82 -1.18 -5.93
C SER A 324 8.75 -0.58 -6.98
N GLY A 325 8.58 -0.95 -8.23
CA GLY A 325 9.42 -0.39 -9.27
C GLY A 325 9.03 -0.78 -10.68
N ILE A 326 9.83 -0.25 -11.60
CA ILE A 326 9.73 -0.45 -13.03
C ILE A 326 11.06 -0.99 -13.55
N THR A 327 10.98 -1.96 -14.45
CA THR A 327 12.13 -2.48 -15.18
C THR A 327 11.88 -2.33 -16.67
N TRP A 328 12.78 -1.63 -17.35
CA TRP A 328 12.85 -1.59 -18.80
C TRP A 328 13.93 -2.54 -19.30
N ALA A 329 13.60 -3.40 -20.26
CA ALA A 329 14.49 -4.35 -20.92
C ALA A 329 14.77 -3.91 -22.37
N PRO A 330 15.76 -3.05 -22.63
CA PRO A 330 16.13 -2.66 -23.99
C PRO A 330 16.61 -3.85 -24.84
N THR A 331 17.25 -4.83 -24.21
CA THR A 331 17.66 -6.11 -24.81
C THR A 331 17.23 -7.29 -23.94
N GLN A 332 17.49 -8.52 -24.39
CA GLN A 332 17.22 -9.72 -23.59
C GLN A 332 18.04 -9.78 -22.28
N ASN A 333 19.25 -9.21 -22.29
CA ASN A 333 20.18 -9.29 -21.18
C ASN A 333 20.31 -7.99 -20.38
N THR A 334 19.89 -6.85 -20.91
CA THR A 334 20.05 -5.56 -20.26
C THR A 334 18.78 -5.17 -19.53
N ARG A 335 18.93 -4.63 -18.31
CA ARG A 335 17.87 -4.06 -17.50
C ARG A 335 18.22 -2.64 -17.12
N ILE A 336 17.25 -1.74 -17.23
CA ILE A 336 17.28 -0.44 -16.60
C ILE A 336 16.11 -0.46 -15.61
N LEU A 337 16.39 -0.15 -14.36
CA LEU A 337 15.44 -0.31 -13.29
C LEU A 337 15.39 0.94 -12.41
N GLY A 338 14.22 1.24 -11.92
CA GLY A 338 14.01 2.30 -10.95
C GLY A 338 12.81 1.98 -10.07
N GLY A 339 12.82 2.50 -8.85
CA GLY A 339 11.75 2.20 -7.94
C GLY A 339 11.89 2.87 -6.59
N ILE A 340 11.08 2.38 -5.68
CA ILE A 340 10.94 2.87 -4.32
C ILE A 340 10.95 1.69 -3.37
N ASN A 341 11.83 1.75 -2.37
CA ASN A 341 11.82 0.86 -1.22
C ASN A 341 11.41 1.66 0.02
N VAL A 342 10.51 1.13 0.81
CA VAL A 342 10.10 1.72 2.09
C VAL A 342 10.46 0.74 3.20
N HIS A 343 11.27 1.21 4.14
CA HIS A 343 11.78 0.43 5.26
C HIS A 343 11.18 0.93 6.56
N PHE A 344 11.03 0.04 7.56
CA PHE A 344 10.47 0.39 8.87
C PHE A 344 11.36 -0.09 10.02
N PRO A 345 12.64 0.27 10.04
CA PRO A 345 13.55 -0.15 11.10
C PRO A 345 13.21 0.53 12.43
N ARG A 346 13.61 -0.13 13.52
CA ARG A 346 13.55 0.40 14.89
C ARG A 346 14.91 0.18 15.53
N PHE A 347 15.62 1.26 15.76
CA PHE A 347 16.91 1.21 16.40
C PHE A 347 16.80 1.56 17.88
N HIS A 348 17.56 0.88 18.72
CA HIS A 348 17.63 1.13 20.15
C HIS A 348 18.97 1.78 20.48
N ASP A 349 18.98 2.59 21.55
CA ASP A 349 20.21 3.20 22.12
C ASP A 349 21.01 4.13 21.20
N VAL A 350 20.38 4.69 20.15
CA VAL A 350 21.04 5.58 19.17
C VAL A 350 20.67 7.06 19.31
N ALA A 351 19.63 7.38 20.07
CA ALA A 351 19.19 8.76 20.25
C ALA A 351 20.00 9.47 21.35
N PRO A 352 20.38 10.74 21.15
CA PRO A 352 20.96 11.52 22.22
C PRO A 352 19.93 11.78 23.31
N ALA A 353 20.17 11.22 24.48
CA ALA A 353 19.45 11.44 25.74
C ALA A 353 17.98 10.97 25.80
N ASN A 354 17.76 9.91 26.54
CA ASN A 354 16.54 9.47 27.20
C ASN A 354 15.41 8.84 26.38
N ASP A 355 15.51 8.71 25.08
CA ASP A 355 14.55 7.90 24.34
C ASP A 355 15.29 6.71 23.69
N ASN A 356 14.98 5.52 24.16
CA ASN A 356 15.72 4.30 23.79
C ASN A 356 15.32 3.75 22.43
N THR A 357 14.50 4.48 21.66
CA THR A 357 14.03 3.96 20.36
C THR A 357 14.03 5.05 19.29
N PHE A 358 14.78 4.83 18.22
CA PHE A 358 14.76 5.65 17.02
C PHE A 358 14.03 4.88 15.90
N ARG A 359 13.02 5.50 15.30
CA ARG A 359 12.15 4.89 14.28
C ARG A 359 12.19 5.71 12.98
N PRO A 360 13.24 5.62 12.20
CA PRO A 360 13.22 6.19 10.87
C PRO A 360 12.31 5.35 9.97
N SER A 361 11.61 6.01 9.05
CA SER A 361 10.90 5.33 7.97
C SER A 361 11.53 5.78 6.65
N PRO A 362 12.73 5.28 6.30
CA PRO A 362 13.41 5.72 5.11
C PRO A 362 12.66 5.26 3.87
N VAL A 363 12.43 6.23 2.98
CA VAL A 363 11.96 6.00 1.62
C VAL A 363 13.16 6.12 0.70
N GLN A 364 13.55 5.01 0.10
CA GLN A 364 14.66 4.94 -0.84
C GLN A 364 14.12 5.00 -2.27
N PHE A 365 14.58 5.99 -3.02
CA PHE A 365 14.38 6.05 -4.48
C PHE A 365 15.66 5.52 -5.13
N TYR A 366 15.53 4.62 -6.08
CA TYR A 366 16.68 4.08 -6.78
C TYR A 366 16.51 4.13 -8.29
N LEU A 367 17.64 4.29 -8.97
CA LEU A 367 17.75 4.20 -10.43
C LEU A 367 19.06 3.49 -10.77
N GLY A 368 18.98 2.47 -11.61
CA GLY A 368 20.13 1.64 -11.90
C GLY A 368 20.02 0.83 -13.16
N ALA A 369 20.98 -0.05 -13.31
CA ALA A 369 21.08 -0.98 -14.42
C ALA A 369 21.46 -2.37 -13.96
N GLY A 370 21.12 -3.38 -14.75
CA GLY A 370 21.39 -4.76 -14.45
C GLY A 370 21.56 -5.62 -15.68
N PHE A 371 21.96 -6.83 -15.43
CA PHE A 371 22.13 -7.88 -16.41
C PHE A 371 21.27 -9.09 -16.05
N ALA A 372 20.65 -9.70 -17.06
CA ALA A 372 19.78 -10.85 -16.91
C ALA A 372 20.32 -12.07 -17.70
N PHE A 373 20.23 -13.25 -17.09
CA PHE A 373 20.72 -14.52 -17.66
C PHE A 373 19.89 -15.73 -17.24
#